data_8bdc0ea084fbc77dbd4cb30e7ad89412
#
_entry.id   8bdc0ea084fbc77dbd4cb30e7ad89412
#
_cell.length_a   1.000
_cell.length_b   1.000
_cell.length_c   1.000
_cell.angle_alpha   90.00
_cell.angle_beta   90.00
_cell.angle_gamma   90.00
#
_symmetry.space_group_name_H-M   'P 1'
#
loop_
_entity.id
_entity.type
_entity.pdbx_description
1 polymer ?
#
loop_
_entity_poly.entity_id
_entity_poly.type
_entity_poly.pdbx_seq_one_letter_code
_entity_poly.pdbx_strand_id
1 'polypeptide(L)'
;GSCSFCAIHSHQGRIIQTRSHESIIREAKKITELPNFKGYIHDVGGPTANFRHPSCAKQLKVGVCRDRQCLFPKPCPNLDTDHSDYIALLQKVRALSGIKKVFVRSGIRYDYLLADKNDRFLDELCRYHVSGQLKVAPEHVAEHALANMGKPGKSVYLKFMRAFNKKN
;
A
#
# COMPACT_ATOMS: atom_id res chain seq x y z
N GLY A 1 -1.69 -9.29 2.43
CA GLY A 1 -1.25 -9.52 3.80
C GLY A 1 -2.13 -10.53 4.51
N SER A 2 -1.69 -11.10 5.58
CA SER A 2 -2.49 -12.00 6.41
C SER A 2 -1.92 -11.97 7.83
N CYS A 3 -1.94 -10.76 8.42
CA CYS A 3 -1.59 -10.61 9.83
C CYS A 3 -2.57 -11.43 10.67
N SER A 4 -2.08 -12.22 11.62
CA SER A 4 -2.87 -13.24 12.34
C SER A 4 -3.99 -12.64 13.21
N PHE A 5 -3.89 -11.37 13.59
CA PHE A 5 -4.88 -10.64 14.39
C PHE A 5 -5.92 -9.87 13.55
N CYS A 6 -5.76 -9.80 12.23
CA CYS A 6 -6.61 -8.96 11.37
C CYS A 6 -7.79 -9.74 10.80
N ALA A 7 -9.00 -9.30 11.11
CA ALA A 7 -10.22 -9.92 10.61
C ALA A 7 -10.50 -9.70 9.12
N ILE A 8 -9.83 -8.74 8.47
CA ILE A 8 -10.07 -8.41 7.06
C ILE A 8 -9.93 -9.64 6.16
N HIS A 9 -8.91 -10.46 6.36
CA HIS A 9 -8.73 -11.64 5.53
C HIS A 9 -9.77 -12.73 5.76
N SER A 10 -10.42 -12.75 6.93
CA SER A 10 -11.52 -13.66 7.22
C SER A 10 -12.82 -13.21 6.56
N HIS A 11 -13.05 -11.89 6.46
CA HIS A 11 -14.24 -11.32 5.84
C HIS A 11 -14.11 -11.11 4.33
N GLN A 12 -12.95 -10.58 3.89
CA GLN A 12 -12.74 -10.14 2.50
C GLN A 12 -11.91 -11.14 1.69
N GLY A 13 -11.41 -12.20 2.34
CA GLY A 13 -10.48 -13.14 1.73
C GLY A 13 -9.04 -12.64 1.68
N ARG A 14 -8.17 -13.46 1.09
CA ARG A 14 -6.72 -13.22 1.05
C ARG A 14 -6.21 -12.77 -0.32
N ILE A 15 -7.08 -12.78 -1.34
CA ILE A 15 -6.77 -12.28 -2.69
C ILE A 15 -7.14 -10.81 -2.73
N ILE A 16 -6.21 -9.99 -3.24
CA ILE A 16 -6.43 -8.55 -3.35
C ILE A 16 -7.45 -8.28 -4.44
N GLN A 17 -8.47 -7.49 -4.09
CA GLN A 17 -9.50 -6.98 -5.00
C GLN A 17 -9.32 -5.46 -5.11
N THR A 18 -9.24 -4.94 -6.33
CA THR A 18 -9.06 -3.52 -6.58
C THR A 18 -10.00 -3.02 -7.65
N ARG A 19 -10.36 -1.75 -7.55
CA ARG A 19 -11.10 -1.04 -8.59
C ARG A 19 -10.15 -0.67 -9.73
N SER A 20 -10.69 -0.61 -10.94
CA SER A 20 -9.94 -0.13 -12.11
C SER A 20 -9.57 1.36 -11.98
N HIS A 21 -8.54 1.78 -12.69
CA HIS A 21 -8.15 3.19 -12.76
C HIS A 21 -9.30 4.07 -13.24
N GLU A 22 -10.03 3.64 -14.27
CA GLU A 22 -11.16 4.38 -14.85
C GLU A 22 -12.27 4.59 -13.83
N SER A 23 -12.55 3.59 -12.99
CA SER A 23 -13.54 3.67 -11.92
C SER A 23 -13.15 4.71 -10.87
N ILE A 24 -11.88 4.71 -10.46
CA ILE A 24 -11.37 5.66 -9.45
C ILE A 24 -11.27 7.08 -10.02
N ILE A 25 -10.80 7.21 -11.26
CA ILE A 25 -10.71 8.51 -11.95
C ILE A 25 -12.09 9.14 -12.14
N ARG A 26 -13.10 8.33 -12.52
CA ARG A 26 -14.48 8.81 -12.65
C ARG A 26 -15.05 9.32 -11.32
N GLU A 27 -14.75 8.64 -10.22
CA GLU A 27 -15.14 9.11 -8.88
C GLU A 27 -14.39 10.39 -8.51
N ALA A 28 -13.08 10.45 -8.73
CA ALA A 28 -12.27 11.64 -8.45
C ALA A 28 -12.80 12.87 -9.24
N LYS A 29 -13.20 12.70 -10.50
CA LYS A 29 -13.85 13.76 -11.29
C LYS A 29 -15.13 14.24 -10.65
N LYS A 30 -16.02 13.34 -10.23
CA LYS A 30 -17.26 13.72 -9.52
C LYS A 30 -16.98 14.50 -8.24
N ILE A 31 -15.92 14.15 -7.51
CA ILE A 31 -15.51 14.88 -6.31
C ILE A 31 -15.08 16.31 -6.68
N THR A 32 -14.40 16.52 -7.80
CA THR A 32 -13.99 17.86 -8.24
C THR A 32 -15.17 18.77 -8.60
N GLU A 33 -16.33 18.21 -8.91
CA GLU A 33 -17.54 18.93 -9.25
C GLU A 33 -18.37 19.37 -8.02
N LEU A 34 -17.99 18.93 -6.82
CA LEU A 34 -18.70 19.29 -5.58
C LEU A 34 -18.51 20.77 -5.26
N PRO A 35 -19.57 21.50 -4.84
CA PRO A 35 -19.54 22.96 -4.63
C PRO A 35 -18.47 23.44 -3.64
N ASN A 36 -18.11 22.61 -2.67
CA ASN A 36 -17.16 22.96 -1.61
C ASN A 36 -15.79 22.27 -1.80
N PHE A 37 -15.52 21.69 -2.95
CA PHE A 37 -14.25 21.06 -3.21
C PHE A 37 -13.10 22.08 -3.30
N LYS A 38 -12.06 21.88 -2.49
CA LYS A 38 -10.92 22.82 -2.39
C LYS A 38 -9.67 22.35 -3.11
N GLY A 39 -9.77 21.27 -3.87
CA GLY A 39 -8.65 20.69 -4.63
C GLY A 39 -7.89 19.58 -3.92
N TYR A 40 -8.38 19.07 -2.81
CA TYR A 40 -7.65 18.07 -2.02
C TYR A 40 -8.38 16.72 -2.02
N ILE A 41 -7.73 15.69 -2.56
CA ILE A 41 -8.12 14.29 -2.34
C ILE A 41 -7.35 13.78 -1.13
N HIS A 42 -8.05 13.48 -0.06
CA HIS A 42 -7.43 13.18 1.23
C HIS A 42 -6.87 11.78 1.34
N ASP A 43 -7.36 10.83 0.54
CA ASP A 43 -6.82 9.47 0.50
C ASP A 43 -7.17 8.77 -0.82
N VAL A 44 -6.18 8.16 -1.44
CA VAL A 44 -6.35 7.21 -2.53
C VAL A 44 -5.75 5.89 -2.09
N GLY A 45 -6.48 5.16 -1.26
CA GLY A 45 -5.94 3.97 -0.63
C GLY A 45 -7.01 2.99 -0.17
N GLY A 46 -6.68 2.22 0.83
CA GLY A 46 -7.51 1.17 1.42
C GLY A 46 -6.83 0.60 2.67
N PRO A 47 -7.28 -0.52 3.22
CA PRO A 47 -6.71 -1.10 4.43
C PRO A 47 -5.19 -1.35 4.35
N THR A 48 -4.68 -1.60 3.14
CA THR A 48 -3.26 -1.58 2.81
C THR A 48 -3.13 -0.91 1.44
N ALA A 49 -2.79 0.37 1.44
CA ALA A 49 -2.91 1.23 0.24
C ALA A 49 -2.07 0.74 -0.94
N ASN A 50 -0.88 0.22 -0.69
CA ASN A 50 0.02 -0.25 -1.73
C ASN A 50 -0.23 -1.70 -2.20
N PHE A 51 -1.30 -2.35 -1.75
CA PHE A 51 -1.74 -3.62 -2.33
C PHE A 51 -2.75 -3.36 -3.46
N ARG A 52 -2.28 -3.45 -4.70
CA ARG A 52 -3.07 -3.11 -5.88
C ARG A 52 -3.39 -4.30 -6.80
N HIS A 53 -2.68 -5.40 -6.67
CA HIS A 53 -2.85 -6.58 -7.52
C HIS A 53 -2.60 -7.88 -6.72
N PRO A 54 -3.02 -9.05 -7.26
CA PRO A 54 -2.70 -10.33 -6.65
C PRO A 54 -1.19 -10.49 -6.42
N SER A 55 -0.82 -11.08 -5.29
CA SER A 55 0.59 -11.15 -4.85
C SER A 55 1.51 -11.95 -5.78
N CYS A 56 0.97 -12.79 -6.66
CA CYS A 56 1.73 -13.53 -7.67
C CYS A 56 0.79 -14.19 -8.70
N ALA A 57 1.32 -14.58 -9.84
CA ALA A 57 0.57 -15.26 -10.91
C ALA A 57 -0.10 -16.58 -10.45
N LYS A 58 0.46 -17.27 -9.45
CA LYS A 58 -0.15 -18.49 -8.90
C LYS A 58 -1.52 -18.21 -8.29
N GLN A 59 -1.70 -17.05 -7.63
CA GLN A 59 -2.98 -16.70 -6.99
C GLN A 59 -4.13 -16.61 -7.99
N LEU A 60 -3.86 -16.23 -9.23
CA LEU A 60 -4.87 -16.14 -10.29
C LEU A 60 -5.34 -17.52 -10.77
N LYS A 61 -4.51 -18.55 -10.62
CA LYS A 61 -4.80 -19.90 -11.11
C LYS A 61 -5.38 -20.82 -10.05
N VAL A 62 -4.77 -20.85 -8.87
CA VAL A 62 -5.07 -21.83 -7.83
C VAL A 62 -5.36 -21.20 -6.45
N GLY A 63 -5.50 -19.88 -6.39
CA GLY A 63 -5.77 -19.18 -5.15
C GLY A 63 -4.53 -19.01 -4.26
N VAL A 64 -4.78 -18.67 -2.99
CA VAL A 64 -3.71 -18.41 -2.01
C VAL A 64 -3.07 -19.69 -1.48
N CYS A 65 -1.81 -19.60 -1.11
CA CYS A 65 -1.10 -20.69 -0.44
C CYS A 65 -1.74 -20.97 0.93
N ARG A 66 -1.95 -22.25 1.29
CA ARG A 66 -2.50 -22.64 2.58
C ARG A 66 -1.52 -22.39 3.71
N ASP A 67 -0.27 -22.81 3.53
CA ASP A 67 0.73 -22.89 4.59
C ASP A 67 1.82 -21.80 4.49
N ARG A 68 1.55 -20.74 3.72
CA ARG A 68 2.53 -19.68 3.50
C ARG A 68 1.89 -18.29 3.43
N GLN A 69 2.53 -17.34 4.09
CA GLN A 69 2.27 -15.91 3.91
C GLN A 69 3.23 -15.32 2.87
N CYS A 70 2.78 -14.30 2.12
CA CYS A 70 3.58 -13.71 1.05
C CYS A 70 4.75 -12.85 1.57
N LEU A 71 4.62 -12.30 2.78
CA LEU A 71 5.59 -11.36 3.37
C LEU A 71 6.22 -11.86 4.67
N PHE A 72 5.74 -12.95 5.25
CA PHE A 72 6.23 -13.48 6.53
C PHE A 72 6.60 -14.97 6.42
N PRO A 73 7.66 -15.44 7.08
CA PRO A 73 8.68 -14.69 7.85
C PRO A 73 9.64 -13.87 6.97
N LYS A 74 9.69 -14.16 5.69
CA LYS A 74 10.46 -13.44 4.66
C LYS A 74 9.60 -13.28 3.40
N PRO A 75 9.82 -12.24 2.59
CA PRO A 75 9.14 -12.11 1.30
C PRO A 75 9.27 -13.38 0.45
N CYS A 76 8.15 -13.81 -0.12
CA CYS A 76 8.12 -14.98 -1.01
C CYS A 76 8.91 -14.65 -2.29
N PRO A 77 9.75 -15.56 -2.81
CA PRO A 77 10.46 -15.31 -4.08
C PRO A 77 9.56 -15.02 -5.28
N ASN A 78 8.32 -15.53 -5.26
CA ASN A 78 7.34 -15.32 -6.32
C ASN A 78 6.43 -14.10 -6.05
N LEU A 79 6.71 -13.32 -4.99
CA LEU A 79 5.94 -12.13 -4.69
C LEU A 79 6.19 -11.08 -5.78
N ASP A 80 5.11 -10.62 -6.38
CA ASP A 80 5.15 -9.46 -7.25
C ASP A 80 5.22 -8.21 -6.36
N THR A 81 6.32 -7.47 -6.47
CA THR A 81 6.61 -6.28 -5.65
C THR A 81 6.55 -4.99 -6.45
N ASP A 82 6.09 -5.04 -7.70
CA ASP A 82 5.97 -3.88 -8.56
C ASP A 82 4.83 -2.94 -8.07
N HIS A 83 5.15 -1.67 -7.89
CA HIS A 83 4.19 -0.62 -7.51
C HIS A 83 3.81 0.29 -8.69
N SER A 84 4.21 -0.05 -9.92
CA SER A 84 3.98 0.79 -11.12
C SER A 84 2.51 1.09 -11.35
N ASP A 85 1.61 0.14 -11.10
CA ASP A 85 0.15 0.35 -11.21
C ASP A 85 -0.34 1.44 -10.24
N TYR A 86 0.14 1.41 -9.00
CA TYR A 86 -0.26 2.39 -8.00
C TYR A 86 0.32 3.77 -8.28
N ILE A 87 1.58 3.84 -8.69
CA ILE A 87 2.22 5.08 -9.15
C ILE A 87 1.39 5.70 -10.29
N ALA A 88 1.08 4.90 -11.32
CA ALA A 88 0.31 5.36 -12.47
C ALA A 88 -1.10 5.85 -12.07
N LEU A 89 -1.78 5.19 -11.14
CA LEU A 89 -3.06 5.63 -10.61
C LEU A 89 -2.94 7.00 -9.92
N LEU A 90 -1.99 7.14 -9.00
CA LEU A 90 -1.76 8.38 -8.26
C LEU A 90 -1.43 9.55 -9.18
N GLN A 91 -0.60 9.32 -10.20
CA GLN A 91 -0.26 10.32 -11.22
C GLN A 91 -1.49 10.73 -12.04
N LYS A 92 -2.31 9.78 -12.49
CA LYS A 92 -3.54 10.06 -13.24
C LYS A 92 -4.54 10.88 -12.42
N VAL A 93 -4.73 10.54 -11.13
CA VAL A 93 -5.62 11.30 -10.25
C VAL A 93 -5.08 12.70 -10.01
N ARG A 94 -3.78 12.84 -9.76
CA ARG A 94 -3.11 14.14 -9.57
C ARG A 94 -3.18 15.05 -10.79
N ALA A 95 -3.24 14.48 -11.98
CA ALA A 95 -3.31 15.24 -13.24
C ALA A 95 -4.72 15.74 -13.58
N LEU A 96 -5.76 15.40 -12.81
CA LEU A 96 -7.11 15.87 -13.04
C LEU A 96 -7.24 17.37 -12.77
N SER A 97 -7.95 18.07 -13.65
CA SER A 97 -8.28 19.49 -13.46
C SER A 97 -9.00 19.71 -12.13
N GLY A 98 -8.64 20.79 -11.42
CA GLY A 98 -9.21 21.13 -10.12
C GLY A 98 -8.54 20.42 -8.93
N ILE A 99 -7.67 19.44 -9.14
CA ILE A 99 -6.93 18.78 -8.06
C ILE A 99 -5.59 19.50 -7.83
N LYS A 100 -5.38 19.96 -6.61
CA LYS A 100 -4.14 20.58 -6.13
C LYS A 100 -3.22 19.57 -5.48
N LYS A 101 -3.76 18.62 -4.73
CA LYS A 101 -3.01 17.61 -4.00
C LYS A 101 -3.79 16.32 -3.82
N VAL A 102 -3.08 15.21 -3.91
CA VAL A 102 -3.59 13.86 -3.65
C VAL A 102 -2.75 13.25 -2.55
N PHE A 103 -3.39 12.86 -1.45
CA PHE A 103 -2.70 12.22 -0.32
C PHE A 103 -2.93 10.72 -0.28
N VAL A 104 -2.00 10.02 0.33
CA VAL A 104 -2.15 8.64 0.78
C VAL A 104 -2.06 8.64 2.30
N ARG A 105 -3.23 8.50 2.95
CA ARG A 105 -3.37 8.48 4.42
C ARG A 105 -3.69 7.09 4.96
N SER A 106 -4.13 6.18 4.11
CA SER A 106 -4.26 4.76 4.41
C SER A 106 -2.90 4.15 4.69
N GLY A 107 -2.89 3.08 5.49
CA GLY A 107 -1.63 2.45 5.89
C GLY A 107 -0.84 1.88 4.71
N ILE A 108 0.44 2.18 4.69
CA ILE A 108 1.41 1.59 3.76
C ILE A 108 2.04 0.34 4.38
N ARG A 109 2.04 -0.76 3.64
CA ARG A 109 2.80 -1.96 4.00
C ARG A 109 4.27 -1.75 3.67
N TYR A 110 5.05 -1.32 4.67
CA TYR A 110 6.44 -0.89 4.49
C TYR A 110 7.41 -2.02 4.12
N ASP A 111 7.18 -3.24 4.59
CA ASP A 111 7.98 -4.41 4.20
C ASP A 111 7.72 -4.82 2.74
N TYR A 112 6.50 -4.65 2.23
CA TYR A 112 6.18 -4.84 0.82
C TYR A 112 6.83 -3.75 -0.05
N LEU A 113 6.80 -2.49 0.41
CA LEU A 113 7.49 -1.38 -0.27
C LEU A 113 9.00 -1.63 -0.34
N LEU A 114 9.62 -2.07 0.76
CA LEU A 114 11.06 -2.39 0.79
C LEU A 114 11.45 -3.62 -0.05
N ALA A 115 10.50 -4.48 -0.39
CA ALA A 115 10.73 -5.63 -1.27
C ALA A 115 10.72 -5.23 -2.75
N ASP A 116 10.26 -4.04 -3.11
CA ASP A 116 10.38 -3.50 -4.47
C ASP A 116 11.86 -3.34 -4.83
N LYS A 117 12.19 -3.70 -6.06
CA LYS A 117 13.56 -3.63 -6.58
C LYS A 117 14.05 -2.21 -6.88
N ASN A 118 13.13 -1.26 -6.85
CA ASN A 118 13.41 0.15 -7.12
C ASN A 118 12.72 1.06 -6.11
N ASP A 119 13.24 2.26 -5.94
CA ASP A 119 12.73 3.24 -4.99
C ASP A 119 11.65 4.17 -5.56
N ARG A 120 11.18 3.92 -6.79
CA ARG A 120 10.27 4.84 -7.51
C ARG A 120 8.99 5.12 -6.74
N PHE A 121 8.41 4.10 -6.10
CA PHE A 121 7.19 4.29 -5.33
C PHE A 121 7.44 5.13 -4.07
N LEU A 122 8.55 4.90 -3.37
CA LEU A 122 8.90 5.71 -2.19
C LEU A 122 9.18 7.16 -2.59
N ASP A 123 9.85 7.40 -3.73
CA ASP A 123 10.09 8.74 -4.26
C ASP A 123 8.79 9.47 -4.61
N GLU A 124 7.88 8.81 -5.34
CA GLU A 124 6.58 9.38 -5.71
C GLU A 124 5.76 9.70 -4.45
N LEU A 125 5.74 8.77 -3.50
CA LEU A 125 4.99 8.89 -2.25
C LEU A 125 5.47 10.09 -1.43
N CYS A 126 6.77 10.18 -1.13
CA CYS A 126 7.35 11.27 -0.34
C CYS A 126 7.18 12.63 -1.02
N ARG A 127 7.45 12.69 -2.32
CA ARG A 127 7.41 13.96 -3.07
C ARG A 127 6.02 14.53 -3.23
N TYR A 128 5.00 13.69 -3.42
CA TYR A 128 3.69 14.16 -3.87
C TYR A 128 2.52 13.80 -2.97
N HIS A 129 2.61 12.75 -2.13
CA HIS A 129 1.44 12.13 -1.50
C HIS A 129 1.49 12.08 0.02
N VAL A 130 2.57 12.51 0.64
CA VAL A 130 2.71 12.64 2.09
C VAL A 130 2.40 14.07 2.53
N SER A 131 1.69 14.23 3.64
CA SER A 131 1.32 15.52 4.24
C SER A 131 2.04 15.78 5.57
N GLY A 132 3.33 15.44 5.64
CA GLY A 132 4.15 15.54 6.86
C GLY A 132 4.22 14.24 7.67
N GLN A 133 3.18 13.39 7.62
CA GLN A 133 3.17 12.10 8.30
C GLN A 133 2.72 11.00 7.36
N LEU A 134 3.41 9.87 7.40
CA LEU A 134 3.03 8.66 6.71
C LEU A 134 2.53 7.61 7.71
N LYS A 135 1.33 7.08 7.48
CA LYS A 135 0.78 6.02 8.31
C LYS A 135 1.37 4.67 7.90
N VAL A 136 2.00 4.02 8.86
CA VAL A 136 2.48 2.63 8.79
C VAL A 136 2.08 1.90 10.05
N ALA A 137 2.08 0.58 10.04
CA ALA A 137 1.60 -0.22 11.15
C ALA A 137 2.66 -1.26 11.56
N PRO A 138 3.71 -0.85 12.31
CA PRO A 138 4.69 -1.79 12.87
C PRO A 138 4.09 -2.68 13.95
N GLU A 139 3.08 -2.21 14.66
CA GLU A 139 2.27 -2.85 15.71
C GLU A 139 3.02 -3.06 17.03
N HIS A 140 4.22 -3.62 17.00
CA HIS A 140 5.01 -3.92 18.18
C HIS A 140 6.52 -3.78 17.93
N VAL A 141 7.35 -3.87 18.97
CA VAL A 141 8.82 -3.81 18.89
C VAL A 141 9.50 -5.11 19.31
N ALA A 142 8.81 -5.98 20.05
CA ALA A 142 9.35 -7.27 20.48
C ALA A 142 9.21 -8.32 19.37
N GLU A 143 10.30 -9.01 19.04
CA GLU A 143 10.36 -9.95 17.92
C GLU A 143 9.36 -11.11 18.06
N HIS A 144 9.17 -11.65 19.27
CA HIS A 144 8.23 -12.74 19.50
C HIS A 144 6.78 -12.30 19.27
N ALA A 145 6.41 -11.07 19.65
CA ALA A 145 5.07 -10.53 19.41
C ALA A 145 4.84 -10.31 17.91
N LEU A 146 5.81 -9.73 17.22
CA LEU A 146 5.76 -9.52 15.76
C LEU A 146 5.65 -10.86 15.01
N ALA A 147 6.40 -11.89 15.44
CA ALA A 147 6.31 -13.21 14.84
C ALA A 147 4.91 -13.81 14.98
N ASN A 148 4.30 -13.75 16.16
CA ASN A 148 2.94 -14.21 16.40
C ASN A 148 1.88 -13.42 15.60
N MET A 149 2.14 -12.14 15.34
CA MET A 149 1.29 -11.29 14.50
C MET A 149 1.47 -11.53 13.00
N GLY A 150 2.49 -12.28 12.58
CA GLY A 150 2.86 -12.41 11.17
C GLY A 150 3.38 -11.08 10.57
N LYS A 151 4.05 -10.29 11.39
CA LYS A 151 4.65 -8.99 11.01
C LYS A 151 6.17 -9.12 10.84
N PRO A 152 6.79 -8.29 10.00
CA PRO A 152 8.24 -8.25 9.89
C PRO A 152 8.88 -7.79 11.20
N GLY A 153 10.10 -8.25 11.48
CA GLY A 153 10.86 -7.86 12.65
C GLY A 153 11.20 -6.37 12.69
N LYS A 154 11.54 -5.86 13.87
CA LYS A 154 11.88 -4.46 14.14
C LYS A 154 12.94 -3.90 13.17
N SER A 155 13.92 -4.72 12.79
CA SER A 155 15.01 -4.33 11.89
C SER A 155 14.48 -3.87 10.52
N VAL A 156 13.43 -4.49 10.00
CA VAL A 156 12.78 -4.11 8.72
C VAL A 156 12.11 -2.74 8.86
N TYR A 157 11.44 -2.48 9.98
CA TYR A 157 10.85 -1.18 10.25
C TYR A 157 11.91 -0.07 10.34
N LEU A 158 13.01 -0.32 11.04
CA LEU A 158 14.12 0.65 11.13
C LEU A 158 14.76 0.92 9.76
N LYS A 159 14.88 -0.10 8.90
CA LYS A 159 15.33 0.07 7.52
C LYS A 159 14.38 0.99 6.74
N PHE A 160 13.09 0.78 6.87
CA PHE A 160 12.08 1.63 6.24
C PHE A 160 12.17 3.08 6.73
N MET A 161 12.26 3.30 8.05
CA MET A 161 12.39 4.65 8.62
C MET A 161 13.60 5.40 8.05
N ARG A 162 14.76 4.74 7.95
CA ARG A 162 15.97 5.36 7.35
C ARG A 162 15.75 5.72 5.89
N ALA A 163 15.12 4.84 5.10
CA ALA A 163 14.82 5.11 3.70
C ALA A 163 13.83 6.27 3.54
N PHE A 164 12.78 6.31 4.35
CA PHE A 164 11.79 7.37 4.35
C PHE A 164 12.41 8.72 4.73
N ASN A 165 13.14 8.80 5.86
CA ASN A 165 13.76 10.03 6.33
C ASN A 165 14.83 10.59 5.37
N LYS A 166 15.45 9.74 4.56
CA LYS A 166 16.40 10.18 3.53
C LYS A 166 15.70 10.89 2.36
N LYS A 167 14.42 10.58 2.11
CA LYS A 167 13.66 11.06 0.94
C LYS A 167 12.60 12.12 1.29
N ASN A 168 12.24 12.23 2.55
CA ASN A 168 11.28 13.20 3.07
C ASN A 168 11.99 14.40 3.69
#